data_2c8f45392c4ec9020a2d8d0a483a7b15
#
_entry.id   2c8f45392c4ec9020a2d8d0a483a7b15
#
_cell.length_a   1.000
_cell.length_b   1.000
_cell.length_c   1.000
_cell.angle_alpha   90.00
_cell.angle_beta   90.00
_cell.angle_gamma   90.00
#
_symmetry.space_group_name_H-M   'P 1'
#
loop_
_entity.id
_entity.type
_entity.pdbx_description
1 polymer ?
#
loop_
_entity_poly.entity_id
_entity_poly.type
_entity_poly.pdbx_seq_one_letter_code
_entity_poly.pdbx_strand_id
1 'polypeptide(L)'
;SLPRPGTRYHHNKTRSRPPLLGFMCQTGDPLGDGTGGTSIWGHEFEDEFHRSLRHDRPFTVSMANAGPNTNGSQFFITTAPTTWLDNKHTVFGRVVVGADVVQGIEKVKCDKSDKPIVDIKIISIVCRDE
;
A
#
# COMPACT_ATOMS: atom_id res chain seq x y z
N SER A 1 5.05 -11.01 -0.60
CA SER A 1 5.17 -11.07 -2.05
C SER A 1 5.60 -9.73 -2.62
N LEU A 2 6.52 -9.75 -3.57
CA LEU A 2 7.00 -8.55 -4.22
C LEU A 2 6.11 -8.18 -5.42
N PRO A 3 5.80 -6.90 -5.64
CA PRO A 3 5.08 -6.48 -6.84
C PRO A 3 5.88 -6.81 -8.10
N ARG A 4 5.19 -7.14 -9.16
CA ARG A 4 5.83 -7.40 -10.46
C ARG A 4 6.27 -6.07 -11.10
N PRO A 5 7.32 -6.07 -11.93
CA PRO A 5 7.66 -4.90 -12.73
C PRO A 5 6.45 -4.40 -13.52
N GLY A 6 6.28 -3.10 -13.55
CA GLY A 6 5.14 -2.48 -14.22
C GLY A 6 3.87 -2.35 -13.39
N THR A 7 3.92 -2.72 -12.11
CA THR A 7 2.79 -2.50 -11.20
C THR A 7 2.47 -1.01 -11.08
N ARG A 8 1.19 -0.69 -11.16
CA ARG A 8 0.70 0.69 -11.06
C ARG A 8 0.38 1.04 -9.62
N TYR A 9 0.55 2.30 -9.29
CA TYR A 9 0.17 2.83 -7.99
C TYR A 9 -1.28 3.29 -8.00
N HIS A 10 -1.95 3.08 -6.89
CA HIS A 10 -3.26 3.65 -6.62
C HIS A 10 -3.17 4.57 -5.40
N HIS A 11 -3.81 5.72 -5.49
CA HIS A 11 -4.07 6.55 -4.33
C HIS A 11 -5.42 6.20 -3.76
N ASN A 12 -5.45 5.81 -2.51
CA ASN A 12 -6.70 5.51 -1.85
C ASN A 12 -7.07 6.67 -0.92
N LYS A 13 -8.06 7.45 -1.35
CA LYS A 13 -8.62 8.54 -0.56
C LYS A 13 -9.97 8.09 -0.01
N THR A 14 -10.01 7.67 1.22
CA THR A 14 -11.29 7.30 1.82
C THR A 14 -12.11 8.54 2.14
N ARG A 15 -13.39 8.54 1.72
CA ARG A 15 -14.32 9.63 1.95
C ARG A 15 -14.99 9.60 3.33
N SER A 16 -14.60 8.71 4.21
CA SER A 16 -15.38 8.42 5.41
C SER A 16 -15.24 9.42 6.56
N ARG A 17 -14.35 10.41 6.46
CA ARG A 17 -14.27 11.52 7.44
C ARG A 17 -13.69 12.78 6.81
N PRO A 18 -14.24 13.99 7.12
CA PRO A 18 -13.68 15.24 6.63
C PRO A 18 -12.35 15.56 7.31
N PRO A 19 -11.45 16.28 6.65
CA PRO A 19 -11.00 16.14 5.29
C PRO A 19 -9.70 15.36 5.27
N LEU A 20 -9.77 14.06 5.05
CA LEU A 20 -8.57 13.28 4.90
C LEU A 20 -8.14 13.34 3.43
N LEU A 21 -7.36 14.35 3.11
CA LEU A 21 -6.46 14.31 1.97
C LEU A 21 -5.59 13.06 2.13
N GLY A 22 -5.53 12.25 1.14
CA GLY A 22 -4.85 10.98 1.05
C GLY A 22 -3.96 10.60 2.25
N PHE A 23 -4.18 9.42 2.81
CA PHE A 23 -3.39 8.94 3.95
C PHE A 23 -2.45 7.79 3.56
N MET A 24 -2.50 7.35 2.31
CA MET A 24 -1.65 6.25 1.83
C MET A 24 -1.49 6.24 0.31
N CYS A 25 -0.43 5.54 -0.13
CA CYS A 25 -0.20 5.16 -1.52
C CYS A 25 -0.31 3.65 -1.62
N GLN A 26 -1.24 3.14 -2.43
CA GLN A 26 -1.45 1.71 -2.62
C GLN A 26 -0.91 1.27 -3.98
N THR A 27 -0.24 0.12 -3.99
CA THR A 27 0.39 -0.45 -5.19
C THR A 27 0.42 -1.98 -5.10
N GLY A 28 1.09 -2.64 -6.02
CA GLY A 28 1.24 -4.10 -6.02
C GLY A 28 0.21 -4.83 -6.87
N ASP A 29 -0.65 -4.10 -7.57
CA ASP A 29 -1.63 -4.67 -8.49
C ASP A 29 -1.09 -4.64 -9.92
N PRO A 30 -0.79 -5.82 -10.52
CA PRO A 30 -0.29 -5.87 -11.90
C PRO A 30 -1.32 -5.45 -12.95
N LEU A 31 -2.62 -5.49 -12.61
CA LEU A 31 -3.69 -5.03 -13.50
C LEU A 31 -3.91 -3.51 -13.41
N GLY A 32 -3.54 -2.91 -12.28
CA GLY A 32 -3.69 -1.47 -12.07
C GLY A 32 -5.12 -0.98 -11.88
N ASP A 33 -6.05 -1.87 -11.58
CA ASP A 33 -7.48 -1.54 -11.37
C ASP A 33 -7.97 -1.81 -9.93
N GLY A 34 -7.11 -2.31 -9.06
CA GLY A 34 -7.44 -2.63 -7.67
C GLY A 34 -7.84 -4.07 -7.43
N THR A 35 -7.98 -4.90 -8.48
CA THR A 35 -8.50 -6.27 -8.36
C THR A 35 -7.45 -7.35 -8.53
N GLY A 36 -6.25 -7.00 -8.98
CA GLY A 36 -5.24 -7.98 -9.36
C GLY A 36 -4.22 -8.26 -8.28
N GLY A 37 -3.36 -9.21 -8.59
CA GLY A 37 -2.23 -9.61 -7.76
C GLY A 37 -2.48 -10.87 -6.96
N THR A 38 -1.40 -11.63 -6.77
CA THR A 38 -1.41 -12.83 -5.96
C THR A 38 -0.07 -12.95 -5.24
N SER A 39 -0.02 -13.75 -4.17
CA SER A 39 1.21 -14.03 -3.44
C SER A 39 2.16 -14.92 -4.24
N ILE A 40 3.38 -15.10 -3.74
CA ILE A 40 4.37 -16.01 -4.33
C ILE A 40 3.89 -17.48 -4.29
N TRP A 41 2.94 -17.80 -3.42
CA TRP A 41 2.37 -19.15 -3.32
C TRP A 41 1.19 -19.39 -4.27
N GLY A 42 0.76 -18.36 -5.02
CA GLY A 42 -0.36 -18.45 -5.95
C GLY A 42 -1.74 -18.37 -5.32
N HIS A 43 -1.83 -18.08 -4.04
CA HIS A 43 -3.10 -17.92 -3.31
C HIS A 43 -2.96 -16.88 -2.21
N GLU A 44 -4.08 -16.47 -1.62
CA GLU A 44 -4.10 -15.56 -0.48
C GLU A 44 -3.46 -16.21 0.74
N PHE A 45 -2.87 -15.37 1.61
CA PHE A 45 -2.23 -15.85 2.84
C PHE A 45 -2.76 -15.10 4.06
N GLU A 46 -2.55 -15.70 5.23
CA GLU A 46 -3.09 -15.23 6.49
C GLU A 46 -2.46 -13.94 6.98
N ASP A 47 -3.20 -13.20 7.78
CA ASP A 47 -2.72 -12.03 8.50
C ASP A 47 -1.75 -12.43 9.60
N GLU A 48 -0.81 -11.52 9.90
CA GLU A 48 0.14 -11.69 10.98
C GLU A 48 0.27 -10.37 11.74
N PHE A 49 -0.57 -10.18 12.74
CA PHE A 49 -0.58 -8.97 13.54
C PHE A 49 0.38 -9.11 14.73
N HIS A 50 1.04 -7.99 15.05
CA HIS A 50 1.90 -7.91 16.22
C HIS A 50 1.68 -6.58 16.94
N ARG A 51 1.59 -6.62 18.26
CA ARG A 51 1.30 -5.44 19.08
C ARG A 51 2.33 -4.31 18.97
N SER A 52 3.57 -4.62 18.56
CA SER A 52 4.61 -3.62 18.36
C SER A 52 4.66 -3.09 16.92
N LEU A 53 3.88 -3.66 15.99
CA LEU A 53 3.84 -3.27 14.60
C LEU A 53 2.48 -2.63 14.31
N ARG A 54 2.41 -1.32 14.45
CA ARG A 54 1.18 -0.54 14.36
C ARG A 54 1.28 0.54 13.29
N HIS A 55 0.11 1.04 12.88
CA HIS A 55 -0.01 2.18 11.96
C HIS A 55 0.00 3.50 12.75
N ASP A 56 0.91 3.64 13.71
CA ASP A 56 0.95 4.78 14.63
C ASP A 56 1.78 5.96 14.11
N ARG A 57 2.41 5.81 12.97
CA ARG A 57 3.25 6.84 12.35
C ARG A 57 3.17 6.78 10.84
N PRO A 58 3.52 7.88 10.13
CA PRO A 58 3.60 7.87 8.67
C PRO A 58 4.72 6.96 8.17
N PHE A 59 4.64 6.61 6.89
CA PHE A 59 5.61 5.80 6.16
C PHE A 59 5.71 4.35 6.64
N THR A 60 4.62 3.84 7.19
CA THR A 60 4.44 2.44 7.52
C THR A 60 4.03 1.66 6.27
N VAL A 61 4.65 0.50 6.04
CA VAL A 61 4.34 -0.37 4.91
C VAL A 61 3.50 -1.54 5.41
N SER A 62 2.33 -1.74 4.79
CA SER A 62 1.33 -2.69 5.26
C SER A 62 0.63 -3.35 4.08
N MET A 63 0.08 -4.54 4.29
CA MET A 63 -0.63 -5.29 3.24
C MET A 63 -2.05 -4.77 3.04
N ALA A 64 -2.42 -4.55 1.79
CA ALA A 64 -3.82 -4.37 1.41
C ALA A 64 -4.53 -5.73 1.42
N ASN A 65 -5.82 -5.74 1.71
CA ASN A 65 -6.62 -6.95 1.72
C ASN A 65 -8.10 -6.65 1.44
N ALA A 66 -8.88 -7.71 1.28
CA ALA A 66 -10.33 -7.65 1.08
C ALA A 66 -11.08 -8.30 2.26
N GLY A 67 -10.52 -8.26 3.45
CA GLY A 67 -11.04 -8.87 4.67
C GLY A 67 -9.99 -9.75 5.34
N PRO A 68 -10.34 -10.47 6.41
CA PRO A 68 -9.39 -11.30 7.14
C PRO A 68 -8.73 -12.36 6.25
N ASN A 69 -7.40 -12.49 6.37
CA ASN A 69 -6.63 -13.55 5.71
C ASN A 69 -6.76 -13.56 4.18
N THR A 70 -6.77 -12.36 3.56
CA THR A 70 -6.87 -12.23 2.09
C THR A 70 -5.69 -11.48 1.49
N ASN A 71 -4.50 -11.65 2.04
CA ASN A 71 -3.30 -10.98 1.56
C ASN A 71 -2.86 -11.56 0.21
N GLY A 72 -2.59 -10.69 -0.74
CA GLY A 72 -2.08 -11.06 -2.07
C GLY A 72 -0.74 -10.38 -2.35
N SER A 73 -0.70 -9.51 -3.35
CA SER A 73 0.50 -8.74 -3.67
C SER A 73 0.35 -7.24 -3.46
N GLN A 74 -0.87 -6.76 -3.24
CA GLN A 74 -1.10 -5.34 -3.03
C GLN A 74 -0.66 -4.92 -1.64
N PHE A 75 0.01 -3.79 -1.56
CA PHE A 75 0.44 -3.19 -0.30
C PHE A 75 0.30 -1.67 -0.38
N PHE A 76 0.41 -1.02 0.77
CA PHE A 76 0.35 0.43 0.81
C PHE A 76 1.42 0.99 1.74
N ILE A 77 1.75 2.25 1.51
CA ILE A 77 2.65 3.05 2.35
C ILE A 77 1.83 4.20 2.90
N THR A 78 1.75 4.31 4.21
CA THR A 78 1.01 5.40 4.85
C THR A 78 1.78 6.71 4.77
N THR A 79 1.04 7.81 4.70
CA THR A 79 1.60 9.16 4.73
C THR A 79 1.17 9.94 5.97
N ALA A 80 0.38 9.30 6.82
CA ALA A 80 -0.10 9.82 8.10
C ALA A 80 -0.31 8.65 9.06
N PRO A 81 -0.45 8.88 10.37
CA PRO A 81 -0.89 7.82 11.29
C PRO A 81 -2.29 7.33 10.90
N THR A 82 -2.48 6.00 10.88
CA THR A 82 -3.72 5.35 10.45
C THR A 82 -4.10 4.25 11.44
N THR A 83 -4.22 4.60 12.70
CA THR A 83 -4.43 3.64 13.80
C THR A 83 -5.68 2.79 13.66
N TRP A 84 -6.69 3.24 12.91
CA TRP A 84 -7.90 2.46 12.62
C TRP A 84 -7.63 1.23 11.74
N LEU A 85 -6.44 1.10 11.15
CA LEU A 85 -6.02 -0.05 10.36
C LEU A 85 -5.36 -1.14 11.20
N ASP A 86 -5.04 -0.87 12.46
CA ASP A 86 -4.44 -1.85 13.36
C ASP A 86 -5.35 -3.06 13.54
N ASN A 87 -4.75 -4.25 13.53
CA ASN A 87 -5.47 -5.54 13.61
C ASN A 87 -6.41 -5.82 12.42
N LYS A 88 -6.27 -5.07 11.33
CA LYS A 88 -7.00 -5.29 10.07
C LYS A 88 -6.05 -5.49 8.90
N HIS A 89 -4.90 -4.85 8.93
CA HIS A 89 -3.86 -4.94 7.92
C HIS A 89 -2.53 -5.30 8.55
N THR A 90 -1.80 -6.18 7.88
CA THR A 90 -0.51 -6.68 8.38
C THR A 90 0.61 -5.70 8.06
N VAL A 91 1.20 -5.11 9.09
CA VAL A 91 2.39 -4.25 8.96
C VAL A 91 3.61 -5.13 8.78
N PHE A 92 4.43 -4.89 7.76
CA PHE A 92 5.63 -5.69 7.51
C PHE A 92 6.90 -4.85 7.28
N GLY A 93 6.80 -3.54 7.29
CA GLY A 93 7.96 -2.69 7.07
C GLY A 93 7.68 -1.22 7.28
N ARG A 94 8.70 -0.42 6.99
CA ARG A 94 8.59 1.04 6.98
C ARG A 94 9.59 1.62 5.99
N VAL A 95 9.31 2.82 5.52
CA VAL A 95 10.22 3.56 4.65
C VAL A 95 11.36 4.12 5.50
N VAL A 96 12.59 3.85 5.11
CA VAL A 96 13.79 4.38 5.80
C VAL A 96 14.49 5.47 4.99
N VAL A 97 14.30 5.46 3.67
CA VAL A 97 14.84 6.47 2.75
C VAL A 97 13.80 6.71 1.66
N GLY A 98 13.63 7.95 1.23
CA GLY A 98 12.71 8.29 0.15
C GLY A 98 11.30 8.68 0.59
N ALA A 99 11.12 9.11 1.84
CA ALA A 99 9.83 9.58 2.34
C ALA A 99 9.28 10.75 1.50
N ASP A 100 10.14 11.63 1.00
CA ASP A 100 9.78 12.72 0.11
C ASP A 100 9.20 12.23 -1.21
N VAL A 101 9.69 11.11 -1.74
CA VAL A 101 9.15 10.47 -2.95
C VAL A 101 7.73 9.96 -2.70
N VAL A 102 7.50 9.31 -1.57
CA VAL A 102 6.16 8.84 -1.18
C VAL A 102 5.19 10.01 -1.06
N GLN A 103 5.61 11.10 -0.43
CA GLN A 103 4.80 12.32 -0.35
C GLN A 103 4.51 12.93 -1.71
N GLY A 104 5.47 12.89 -2.63
CA GLY A 104 5.29 13.34 -4.00
C GLY A 104 4.25 12.52 -4.74
N ILE A 105 4.26 11.21 -4.57
CA ILE A 105 3.26 10.31 -5.17
C ILE A 105 1.87 10.60 -4.60
N GLU A 106 1.75 10.83 -3.30
CA GLU A 106 0.49 11.16 -2.65
C GLU A 106 -0.18 12.40 -3.25
N LYS A 107 0.62 13.38 -3.66
CA LYS A 107 0.13 14.66 -4.19
C LYS A 107 -0.27 14.63 -5.66
N VAL A 108 -0.04 13.55 -6.36
CA VAL A 108 -0.36 13.40 -7.78
C VAL A 108 -1.87 13.50 -8.00
N LYS A 109 -2.28 14.16 -9.08
CA LYS A 109 -3.70 14.24 -9.46
C LYS A 109 -4.26 12.85 -9.76
N CYS A 110 -5.41 12.57 -9.18
CA CYS A 110 -6.11 11.30 -9.33
C CYS A 110 -7.48 11.49 -9.97
N ASP A 111 -7.99 10.41 -10.58
CA ASP A 111 -9.35 10.35 -11.10
C ASP A 111 -10.38 10.09 -9.98
N LYS A 112 -11.64 9.88 -10.36
CA LYS A 112 -12.73 9.63 -9.40
C LYS A 112 -12.55 8.34 -8.60
N SER A 113 -11.74 7.40 -9.09
CA SER A 113 -11.45 6.12 -8.45
C SER A 113 -10.17 6.18 -7.61
N ASP A 114 -9.62 7.38 -7.36
CA ASP A 114 -8.37 7.61 -6.64
C ASP A 114 -7.14 7.01 -7.34
N LYS A 115 -7.23 6.75 -8.63
CA LYS A 115 -6.13 6.29 -9.45
C LYS A 115 -5.43 7.49 -10.08
N PRO A 116 -4.08 7.55 -10.09
CA PRO A 116 -3.36 8.63 -10.76
C PRO A 116 -3.77 8.76 -12.23
N ILE A 117 -4.04 9.99 -12.68
CA ILE A 117 -4.42 10.27 -14.08
C ILE A 117 -3.30 9.86 -15.02
N VAL A 118 -2.05 10.17 -14.65
CA VAL A 118 -0.86 9.66 -15.34
C VAL A 118 -0.33 8.48 -14.55
N ASP A 119 -0.17 7.33 -15.22
CA ASP A 119 0.29 6.11 -14.57
C ASP A 119 1.64 6.30 -13.87
N ILE A 120 1.70 5.86 -12.62
CA ILE A 120 2.94 5.74 -11.86
C ILE A 120 3.23 4.24 -11.75
N LYS A 121 4.43 3.82 -12.12
CA LYS A 121 4.80 2.41 -12.19
C LYS A 121 6.03 2.11 -11.36
N ILE A 122 6.04 0.95 -10.72
CA ILE A 122 7.26 0.37 -10.16
C ILE A 122 8.05 -0.22 -11.32
N ILE A 123 9.24 0.33 -11.57
CA ILE A 123 10.12 -0.15 -12.66
C ILE A 123 10.86 -1.41 -12.22
N SER A 124 11.38 -1.41 -10.99
CA SER A 124 12.13 -2.54 -10.45
C SER A 124 12.13 -2.53 -8.93
N ILE A 125 12.31 -3.69 -8.35
CA ILE A 125 12.49 -3.87 -6.89
C ILE A 125 13.72 -4.75 -6.70
N VAL A 126 14.64 -4.30 -5.87
CA VAL A 126 15.85 -5.06 -5.51
C VAL A 126 15.77 -5.36 -4.01
N CYS A 127 15.85 -6.64 -3.67
CA CYS A 127 15.88 -7.08 -2.27
C CYS A 127 17.32 -7.37 -1.86
N ARG A 128 17.68 -6.93 -0.68
CA ARG A 128 19.02 -7.13 -0.11
C ARG A 128 18.89 -7.69 1.29
N ASP A 129 19.73 -8.66 1.59
CA ASP A 129 19.98 -9.10 2.95
C ASP A 129 21.10 -8.24 3.54
N GLU A 130 20.91 -7.78 4.76
CA GLU A 130 21.96 -7.04 5.48
C GLU A 130 22.56 -7.88 6.59
#